data_6dae1ddf34726f068be7762720469fe3
#
_entry.id   6dae1ddf34726f068be7762720469fe3
#
_cell.length_a   1.000
_cell.length_b   1.000
_cell.length_c   1.000
_cell.angle_alpha   90.00
_cell.angle_beta   90.00
_cell.angle_gamma   90.00
#
_symmetry.space_group_name_H-M   'P 1'
#
loop_
_entity.id
_entity.type
_entity.pdbx_description
1 polymer ?
#
loop_
_entity_poly.entity_id
_entity_poly.type
_entity_poly.pdbx_seq_one_letter_code
_entity_poly.pdbx_strand_id
1 'polypeptide(L)'
;PKGLGSIDLSAIENAEPTSVSIIGGYLVVVVDTSASYTDPSGRAIVYRLSDRTRVRTFQLGGQPDSIAVSKDGAYAAIAIENERDESATPAYGTRGGLPQYPAGRIAVLDLARSPWRWAKNDVRLTAYSGAALASLSEAGLDTPRDPEPEYVSINGRNQLAVTLQENNGVVLIDLATRKITKVFSVGNAKVTGIDTAKDGKFSFTGGIDLPREPDALAWIDDRYLAVRRHPDLRRRRR
;
A
#
# COMPACT_ATOMS: atom_id res chain seq x y z
N PRO A 1 9.29 -15.46 -24.46
CA PRO A 1 9.84 -14.11 -24.25
C PRO A 1 11.37 -14.17 -24.31
N LYS A 2 12.00 -13.17 -24.93
CA LYS A 2 13.47 -13.06 -24.96
C LYS A 2 13.88 -12.07 -23.88
N GLY A 3 14.77 -12.46 -22.97
CA GLY A 3 15.36 -11.57 -21.99
C GLY A 3 16.19 -10.48 -22.69
N LEU A 4 15.96 -9.23 -22.34
CA LEU A 4 16.67 -8.08 -22.91
C LEU A 4 17.82 -7.59 -22.02
N GLY A 5 18.00 -8.20 -20.84
CA GLY A 5 19.01 -7.89 -19.84
C GLY A 5 18.40 -7.57 -18.48
N SER A 6 19.24 -7.16 -17.53
CA SER A 6 18.87 -6.85 -16.14
C SER A 6 19.40 -5.47 -15.72
N ILE A 7 18.83 -4.96 -14.63
CA ILE A 7 19.34 -3.79 -13.89
C ILE A 7 19.79 -4.33 -12.53
N ASP A 8 21.05 -4.12 -12.21
CA ASP A 8 21.61 -4.53 -10.93
C ASP A 8 21.37 -3.45 -9.87
N LEU A 9 20.78 -3.84 -8.74
CA LEU A 9 20.51 -2.99 -7.59
C LEU A 9 21.44 -3.26 -6.39
N SER A 10 22.40 -4.19 -6.53
CA SER A 10 23.30 -4.64 -5.44
C SER A 10 24.16 -3.52 -4.82
N ALA A 11 24.35 -2.41 -5.55
CA ALA A 11 25.04 -1.23 -5.02
C ALA A 11 24.17 -0.38 -4.05
N ILE A 12 22.93 -0.74 -3.85
CA ILE A 12 21.99 -0.07 -2.93
C ILE A 12 21.86 -0.97 -1.71
N GLU A 13 22.24 -0.45 -0.56
CA GLU A 13 22.13 -1.18 0.70
C GLU A 13 20.66 -1.51 1.01
N ASN A 14 20.40 -2.75 1.47
CA ASN A 14 19.08 -3.31 1.78
C ASN A 14 18.07 -3.20 0.62
N ALA A 15 18.52 -3.22 -0.64
CA ALA A 15 17.63 -3.04 -1.77
C ALA A 15 16.72 -4.24 -2.00
N GLU A 16 15.43 -4.06 -1.74
CA GLU A 16 14.37 -5.01 -2.09
C GLU A 16 13.38 -4.34 -3.06
N PRO A 17 13.38 -4.72 -4.35
CA PRO A 17 12.43 -4.17 -5.30
C PRO A 17 11.04 -4.73 -5.04
N THR A 18 10.08 -3.86 -4.71
CA THR A 18 8.71 -4.23 -4.38
C THR A 18 7.78 -4.07 -5.58
N SER A 19 7.98 -3.04 -6.40
CA SER A 19 7.09 -2.78 -7.52
C SER A 19 7.78 -2.06 -8.68
N VAL A 20 7.20 -2.15 -9.87
CA VAL A 20 7.74 -1.55 -11.10
C VAL A 20 6.65 -1.04 -12.02
N SER A 21 6.91 0.08 -12.70
CA SER A 21 6.00 0.60 -13.72
C SER A 21 6.75 1.28 -14.87
N ILE A 22 6.13 1.28 -16.06
CA ILE A 22 6.65 1.96 -17.24
C ILE A 22 5.92 3.29 -17.43
N ILE A 23 6.67 4.37 -17.64
CA ILE A 23 6.18 5.71 -17.87
C ILE A 23 6.83 6.26 -19.15
N GLY A 24 6.14 6.14 -20.27
CA GLY A 24 6.71 6.49 -21.58
C GLY A 24 7.99 5.71 -21.87
N GLY A 25 9.09 6.40 -22.10
CA GLY A 25 10.41 5.80 -22.33
C GLY A 25 11.22 5.48 -21.06
N TYR A 26 10.58 5.44 -19.89
CA TYR A 26 11.23 5.25 -18.61
C TYR A 26 10.64 4.08 -17.83
N LEU A 27 11.48 3.41 -17.05
CA LEU A 27 11.12 2.43 -16.05
C LEU A 27 11.26 3.08 -14.68
N VAL A 28 10.25 2.99 -13.85
CA VAL A 28 10.32 3.35 -12.43
C VAL A 28 10.34 2.07 -11.62
N VAL A 29 11.40 1.85 -10.88
CA VAL A 29 11.54 0.75 -9.91
C VAL A 29 11.37 1.32 -8.53
N VAL A 30 10.43 0.76 -7.78
CA VAL A 30 10.21 1.09 -6.38
C VAL A 30 10.95 0.07 -5.54
N VAL A 31 11.76 0.58 -4.60
CA VAL A 31 12.71 -0.23 -3.85
C VAL A 31 12.57 0.09 -2.37
N ASP A 32 12.29 -0.92 -1.56
CA ASP A 32 12.46 -0.83 -0.12
C ASP A 32 13.95 -0.84 0.23
N THR A 33 14.35 0.03 1.13
CA THR A 33 15.71 0.13 1.66
C THR A 33 15.71 0.26 3.17
N SER A 34 14.65 -0.20 3.82
CA SER A 34 14.45 -0.12 5.27
C SER A 34 15.53 -0.90 6.03
N ALA A 35 16.04 -0.31 7.09
CA ALA A 35 16.96 -1.00 7.99
C ALA A 35 16.18 -1.84 9.02
N SER A 36 14.96 -1.42 9.36
CA SER A 36 14.04 -2.10 10.28
C SER A 36 12.65 -1.50 10.17
N TYR A 37 11.66 -2.09 10.83
CA TYR A 37 10.30 -1.56 10.95
C TYR A 37 10.24 -0.15 11.57
N THR A 38 11.19 0.18 12.44
CA THR A 38 11.26 1.50 13.10
C THR A 38 12.13 2.51 12.36
N ASP A 39 12.85 2.08 11.32
CA ASP A 39 13.66 2.93 10.43
C ASP A 39 13.32 2.61 8.96
N PRO A 40 12.06 2.84 8.56
CA PRO A 40 11.62 2.56 7.20
C PRO A 40 12.17 3.58 6.22
N SER A 41 12.63 3.09 5.09
CA SER A 41 13.13 3.92 4.00
C SER A 41 12.83 3.28 2.65
N GLY A 42 12.86 4.08 1.58
CA GLY A 42 12.65 3.57 0.24
C GLY A 42 12.92 4.59 -0.83
N ARG A 43 13.00 4.11 -2.05
CA ARG A 43 13.36 4.90 -3.22
C ARG A 43 12.47 4.56 -4.41
N ALA A 44 12.14 5.56 -5.22
CA ALA A 44 11.67 5.36 -6.59
C ALA A 44 12.80 5.74 -7.55
N ILE A 45 13.32 4.76 -8.29
CA ILE A 45 14.49 4.92 -9.16
C ILE A 45 14.00 4.88 -10.60
N VAL A 46 14.34 5.92 -11.35
CA VAL A 46 13.94 6.10 -12.74
C VAL A 46 15.09 5.73 -13.65
N TYR A 47 14.86 4.77 -14.53
CA TYR A 47 15.80 4.34 -15.56
C TYR A 47 15.26 4.67 -16.95
N ARG A 48 16.14 5.08 -17.87
CA ARG A 48 15.79 5.17 -19.28
C ARG A 48 15.76 3.77 -19.90
N LEU A 49 14.66 3.42 -20.58
CA LEU A 49 14.49 2.06 -21.14
C LEU A 49 15.50 1.73 -22.25
N SER A 50 15.90 2.73 -23.07
CA SER A 50 16.76 2.50 -24.22
C SER A 50 18.17 2.01 -23.88
N ASP A 51 18.71 2.45 -22.75
CA ASP A 51 20.10 2.18 -22.34
C ASP A 51 20.24 1.74 -20.87
N ARG A 52 19.12 1.67 -20.13
CA ARG A 52 19.04 1.33 -18.70
C ARG A 52 19.84 2.29 -17.80
N THR A 53 20.13 3.48 -18.28
CA THR A 53 20.81 4.50 -17.47
C THR A 53 19.87 5.03 -16.39
N ARG A 54 20.33 5.08 -15.14
CA ARG A 54 19.61 5.74 -14.06
C ARG A 54 19.61 7.26 -14.30
N VAL A 55 18.41 7.83 -14.43
CA VAL A 55 18.22 9.26 -14.72
C VAL A 55 17.80 10.07 -13.51
N ARG A 56 17.08 9.45 -12.56
CA ARG A 56 16.66 10.13 -11.33
C ARG A 56 16.36 9.14 -10.20
N THR A 57 16.47 9.61 -8.97
CA THR A 57 16.02 8.89 -7.77
C THR A 57 15.23 9.84 -6.90
N PHE A 58 14.05 9.39 -6.44
CA PHE A 58 13.25 10.05 -5.43
C PHE A 58 13.42 9.31 -4.11
N GLN A 59 13.75 10.04 -3.04
CA GLN A 59 13.67 9.49 -1.70
C GLN A 59 12.21 9.46 -1.27
N LEU A 60 11.74 8.30 -0.88
CA LEU A 60 10.35 8.11 -0.46
C LEU A 60 10.17 8.39 1.03
N GLY A 61 11.23 8.15 1.83
CA GLY A 61 11.21 8.40 3.28
C GLY A 61 10.26 7.47 4.02
N GLY A 62 10.17 6.22 3.58
CA GLY A 62 9.39 5.15 4.14
C GLY A 62 9.39 3.94 3.22
N GLN A 63 8.96 2.80 3.71
CA GLN A 63 8.89 1.53 3.03
C GLN A 63 7.80 1.57 1.94
N PRO A 64 8.15 1.47 0.65
CA PRO A 64 7.16 1.43 -0.41
C PRO A 64 6.74 0.00 -0.71
N ASP A 65 5.46 -0.18 -1.10
CA ASP A 65 4.95 -1.46 -1.56
C ASP A 65 4.62 -1.44 -3.07
N SER A 66 3.63 -0.70 -3.51
CA SER A 66 3.16 -0.74 -4.90
C SER A 66 3.16 0.60 -5.61
N ILE A 67 3.21 0.57 -6.95
CA ILE A 67 3.11 1.75 -7.81
C ILE A 67 2.04 1.58 -8.90
N ALA A 68 1.24 2.61 -9.13
CA ALA A 68 0.34 2.71 -10.28
C ALA A 68 0.59 4.00 -11.06
N VAL A 69 0.36 3.96 -12.39
CA VAL A 69 0.48 5.11 -13.28
C VAL A 69 -0.87 5.41 -13.92
N SER A 70 -1.22 6.69 -13.99
CA SER A 70 -2.46 7.13 -14.64
C SER A 70 -2.41 6.89 -16.15
N LYS A 71 -3.58 6.62 -16.76
CA LYS A 71 -3.69 6.31 -18.19
C LYS A 71 -3.22 7.46 -19.10
N ASP A 72 -3.39 8.70 -18.64
CA ASP A 72 -2.94 9.89 -19.34
C ASP A 72 -1.46 10.22 -19.12
N GLY A 73 -0.78 9.45 -18.25
CA GLY A 73 0.62 9.66 -17.89
C GLY A 73 0.88 10.92 -17.06
N ALA A 74 -0.15 11.51 -16.46
CA ALA A 74 -0.02 12.73 -15.65
C ALA A 74 0.51 12.45 -14.24
N TYR A 75 0.19 11.26 -13.67
CA TYR A 75 0.51 10.91 -12.29
C TYR A 75 1.04 9.48 -12.16
N ALA A 76 1.92 9.30 -11.16
CA ALA A 76 2.17 7.99 -10.57
C ALA A 76 1.91 8.09 -9.07
N ALA A 77 1.29 7.06 -8.49
CA ALA A 77 1.06 6.97 -7.06
C ALA A 77 1.79 5.75 -6.50
N ILE A 78 2.45 5.91 -5.37
CA ILE A 78 3.21 4.87 -4.67
C ILE A 78 2.66 4.76 -3.26
N ALA A 79 2.24 3.56 -2.86
CA ALA A 79 1.92 3.25 -1.49
C ALA A 79 3.20 3.23 -0.65
N ILE A 80 3.21 3.96 0.45
CA ILE A 80 4.27 3.94 1.47
C ILE A 80 3.64 3.30 2.68
N GLU A 81 3.81 2.00 2.80
CA GLU A 81 3.14 1.15 3.76
C GLU A 81 3.67 1.42 5.17
N ASN A 82 5.00 1.35 5.35
CA ASN A 82 5.66 1.32 6.64
C ASN A 82 5.10 0.19 7.52
N GLU A 83 5.23 -1.04 6.99
CA GLU A 83 4.78 -2.27 7.64
C GLU A 83 5.10 -2.30 9.14
N ARG A 84 4.14 -2.70 9.94
CA ARG A 84 4.32 -2.83 11.38
C ARG A 84 5.01 -4.14 11.76
N ASP A 85 5.81 -4.11 12.82
CA ASP A 85 6.33 -5.32 13.45
C ASP A 85 5.24 -5.95 14.34
N GLU A 86 4.56 -6.97 13.83
CA GLU A 86 3.55 -7.72 14.59
C GLU A 86 4.13 -8.45 15.82
N SER A 87 5.45 -8.67 15.84
CA SER A 87 6.13 -9.33 16.96
C SER A 87 6.53 -8.35 18.06
N ALA A 88 6.51 -7.05 17.80
CA ALA A 88 6.92 -6.03 18.75
C ALA A 88 6.08 -6.11 20.03
N THR A 89 6.76 -5.99 21.15
CA THR A 89 6.12 -5.86 22.46
C THR A 89 6.25 -4.40 22.89
N PRO A 90 5.16 -3.62 22.91
CA PRO A 90 5.20 -2.25 23.37
C PRO A 90 5.46 -2.19 24.88
N ALA A 91 5.80 -1.00 25.38
CA ALA A 91 6.11 -0.75 26.79
C ALA A 91 5.02 -1.23 27.79
N TYR A 92 3.83 -1.52 27.30
CA TYR A 92 2.69 -2.00 28.10
C TYR A 92 2.40 -3.49 27.96
N GLY A 93 3.31 -4.26 27.37
CA GLY A 93 3.20 -5.71 27.29
C GLY A 93 2.19 -6.26 26.27
N THR A 94 1.64 -5.43 25.39
CA THR A 94 0.74 -5.86 24.30
C THR A 94 1.55 -6.14 23.05
N ARG A 95 1.53 -7.36 22.54
CA ARG A 95 2.22 -7.74 21.31
C ARG A 95 1.67 -6.96 20.11
N GLY A 96 2.55 -6.48 19.22
CA GLY A 96 2.16 -5.72 18.04
C GLY A 96 1.52 -4.37 18.36
N GLY A 97 1.91 -3.72 19.48
CA GLY A 97 1.28 -2.49 19.95
C GLY A 97 1.21 -1.37 18.93
N LEU A 98 0.02 -0.83 18.77
CA LEU A 98 -0.33 0.18 17.78
C LEU A 98 -0.66 1.52 18.45
N PRO A 99 -0.39 2.64 17.80
CA PRO A 99 0.25 2.80 16.49
C PRO A 99 1.76 2.59 16.53
N GLN A 100 2.34 2.07 15.44
CA GLN A 100 3.77 2.08 15.18
C GLN A 100 4.08 3.18 14.17
N TYR A 101 5.02 4.06 14.50
CA TYR A 101 5.36 5.19 13.62
C TYR A 101 6.67 4.95 12.88
N PRO A 102 6.81 5.53 11.67
CA PRO A 102 5.88 6.47 11.01
C PRO A 102 4.71 5.73 10.34
N ALA A 103 3.49 6.28 10.45
CA ALA A 103 2.32 5.77 9.75
C ALA A 103 2.47 5.87 8.23
N GLY A 104 1.80 4.98 7.50
CA GLY A 104 1.82 4.97 6.04
C GLY A 104 1.19 6.19 5.39
N ARG A 105 1.49 6.40 4.11
CA ARG A 105 1.03 7.51 3.27
C ARG A 105 1.14 7.18 1.79
N ILE A 106 0.68 8.05 0.93
CA ILE A 106 0.83 7.92 -0.53
C ILE A 106 1.82 8.97 -1.03
N ALA A 107 2.86 8.54 -1.76
CA ALA A 107 3.70 9.44 -2.53
C ALA A 107 3.14 9.56 -3.95
N VAL A 108 2.82 10.78 -4.38
CA VAL A 108 2.32 11.10 -5.72
C VAL A 108 3.41 11.81 -6.50
N LEU A 109 3.75 11.27 -7.67
CA LEU A 109 4.63 11.92 -8.63
C LEU A 109 3.76 12.64 -9.68
N ASP A 110 3.95 13.94 -9.83
CA ASP A 110 3.44 14.70 -10.97
C ASP A 110 4.39 14.48 -12.14
N LEU A 111 3.92 13.85 -13.21
CA LEU A 111 4.76 13.35 -14.31
C LEU A 111 4.88 14.35 -15.48
N ALA A 112 4.78 15.65 -15.21
CA ALA A 112 4.87 16.67 -16.24
C ALA A 112 6.22 16.65 -16.96
N ARG A 113 6.22 16.38 -18.29
CA ARG A 113 7.40 16.47 -19.16
C ARG A 113 8.44 15.35 -18.90
N SER A 114 9.72 15.73 -18.69
CA SER A 114 10.82 14.78 -18.46
C SER A 114 10.97 14.45 -16.96
N PRO A 115 11.60 13.31 -16.60
CA PRO A 115 11.81 12.90 -15.21
C PRO A 115 12.49 13.95 -14.32
N TRP A 116 13.32 14.84 -14.91
CA TRP A 116 13.97 15.94 -14.17
C TRP A 116 12.99 16.98 -13.63
N ARG A 117 11.79 17.04 -14.21
CA ARG A 117 10.72 17.98 -13.82
C ARG A 117 9.60 17.33 -13.02
N TRP A 118 9.65 16.02 -12.82
CA TRP A 118 8.65 15.36 -11.98
C TRP A 118 8.75 15.88 -10.55
N ALA A 119 7.62 16.10 -9.92
CA ALA A 119 7.54 16.56 -8.54
C ALA A 119 6.91 15.49 -7.66
N LYS A 120 7.52 15.20 -6.51
CA LYS A 120 6.96 14.30 -5.50
C LYS A 120 6.16 15.12 -4.47
N ASN A 121 4.94 14.69 -4.22
CA ASN A 121 4.06 15.23 -3.20
C ASN A 121 3.49 14.08 -2.37
N ASP A 122 3.32 14.28 -1.06
CA ASP A 122 2.78 13.24 -0.20
C ASP A 122 1.31 13.55 0.15
N VAL A 123 0.45 12.51 0.09
CA VAL A 123 -0.90 12.51 0.65
C VAL A 123 -0.87 11.75 1.95
N ARG A 124 -1.06 12.46 3.05
CA ARG A 124 -1.05 11.87 4.38
C ARG A 124 -2.39 11.18 4.68
N LEU A 125 -2.30 10.04 5.33
CA LEU A 125 -3.45 9.28 5.83
C LEU A 125 -3.68 9.50 7.33
N THR A 126 -2.83 10.34 7.96
CA THR A 126 -2.97 10.82 9.34
C THR A 126 -2.85 12.34 9.38
N ALA A 127 -3.31 12.96 10.45
CA ALA A 127 -3.00 14.36 10.75
C ALA A 127 -1.50 14.56 11.01
N TYR A 128 -1.02 15.79 10.93
CA TYR A 128 0.39 16.12 11.24
C TYR A 128 0.78 15.78 12.68
N SER A 129 -0.18 15.76 13.59
CA SER A 129 0.00 15.33 15.00
C SER A 129 0.11 13.82 15.19
N GLY A 130 -0.08 13.01 14.11
CA GLY A 130 -0.22 11.55 14.21
C GLY A 130 -1.60 11.08 14.63
N ALA A 131 -2.58 11.99 14.82
CA ALA A 131 -3.95 11.60 15.10
C ALA A 131 -4.61 10.98 13.83
N ALA A 132 -5.59 10.11 14.04
CA ALA A 132 -6.42 9.59 12.96
C ALA A 132 -7.13 10.73 12.22
N LEU A 133 -7.26 10.60 10.90
CA LEU A 133 -8.21 11.44 10.17
C LEU A 133 -9.64 11.04 10.51
N ALA A 134 -10.53 12.03 10.65
CA ALA A 134 -11.94 11.78 10.96
C ALA A 134 -12.58 10.82 9.96
N SER A 135 -12.28 10.96 8.67
CA SER A 135 -12.81 10.09 7.61
C SER A 135 -12.45 8.61 7.75
N LEU A 136 -11.26 8.28 8.30
CA LEU A 136 -10.86 6.89 8.56
C LEU A 136 -11.61 6.33 9.78
N SER A 137 -11.74 7.12 10.84
CA SER A 137 -12.45 6.72 12.05
C SER A 137 -13.96 6.57 11.82
N GLU A 138 -14.57 7.51 11.10
CA GLU A 138 -16.02 7.49 10.76
C GLU A 138 -16.37 6.33 9.82
N ALA A 139 -15.44 5.93 8.94
CA ALA A 139 -15.60 4.76 8.09
C ALA A 139 -15.48 3.43 8.87
N GLY A 140 -15.11 3.47 10.14
CA GLY A 140 -14.94 2.29 11.00
C GLY A 140 -13.74 1.43 10.61
N LEU A 141 -12.65 2.05 10.15
CA LEU A 141 -11.41 1.33 9.87
C LEU A 141 -10.73 0.90 11.16
N ASP A 142 -10.10 -0.27 11.12
CA ASP A 142 -9.29 -0.78 12.21
C ASP A 142 -8.04 0.10 12.37
N THR A 143 -7.61 0.37 13.61
CA THR A 143 -6.38 1.12 13.91
C THR A 143 -6.16 2.39 13.05
N PRO A 144 -7.11 3.34 12.96
CA PRO A 144 -7.06 4.45 11.99
C PRO A 144 -5.95 5.48 12.26
N ARG A 145 -5.18 5.33 13.34
CA ARG A 145 -3.98 6.13 13.65
C ARG A 145 -2.71 5.56 12.99
N ASP A 146 -2.81 4.34 12.47
CA ASP A 146 -1.72 3.60 11.87
C ASP A 146 -2.20 2.97 10.55
N PRO A 147 -2.47 3.79 9.52
CA PRO A 147 -2.87 3.30 8.21
C PRO A 147 -1.66 2.70 7.47
N GLU A 148 -1.86 1.51 6.90
CA GLU A 148 -0.87 0.78 6.10
C GLU A 148 -1.40 0.64 4.66
N PRO A 149 -1.08 1.59 3.77
CA PRO A 149 -1.46 1.49 2.37
C PRO A 149 -0.54 0.51 1.64
N GLU A 150 -1.13 -0.49 0.99
CA GLU A 150 -0.42 -1.51 0.23
C GLU A 150 -0.60 -1.35 -1.28
N TYR A 151 -1.78 -1.62 -1.78
CA TYR A 151 -2.02 -1.69 -3.22
C TYR A 151 -2.71 -0.45 -3.76
N VAL A 152 -2.29 -0.03 -4.97
CA VAL A 152 -2.78 1.18 -5.63
C VAL A 152 -3.28 0.90 -7.04
N SER A 153 -4.38 1.57 -7.44
CA SER A 153 -4.91 1.55 -8.82
C SER A 153 -5.51 2.90 -9.18
N ILE A 154 -5.31 3.36 -10.41
CA ILE A 154 -5.78 4.66 -10.89
C ILE A 154 -6.76 4.46 -12.05
N ASN A 155 -7.94 5.10 -11.99
CA ASN A 155 -8.92 5.05 -13.07
C ASN A 155 -8.68 6.13 -14.15
N GLY A 156 -9.53 6.15 -15.19
CA GLY A 156 -9.41 7.11 -16.30
C GLY A 156 -9.68 8.57 -15.94
N ARG A 157 -10.17 8.84 -14.72
CA ARG A 157 -10.42 10.20 -14.20
C ARG A 157 -9.35 10.66 -13.20
N ASN A 158 -8.21 9.95 -13.13
CA ASN A 158 -7.16 10.22 -12.16
C ASN A 158 -7.62 10.09 -10.69
N GLN A 159 -8.61 9.23 -10.44
CA GLN A 159 -8.97 8.85 -9.09
C GLN A 159 -8.15 7.61 -8.70
N LEU A 160 -7.41 7.75 -7.63
CA LEU A 160 -6.63 6.68 -7.02
C LEU A 160 -7.51 5.92 -6.04
N ALA A 161 -7.46 4.59 -6.09
CA ALA A 161 -7.93 3.71 -5.04
C ALA A 161 -6.73 3.06 -4.36
N VAL A 162 -6.79 2.95 -3.03
CA VAL A 162 -5.73 2.42 -2.17
C VAL A 162 -6.33 1.41 -1.22
N THR A 163 -5.76 0.20 -1.13
CA THR A 163 -6.07 -0.72 -0.04
C THR A 163 -5.34 -0.30 1.23
N LEU A 164 -6.02 -0.42 2.35
CA LEU A 164 -5.46 -0.42 3.69
C LEU A 164 -5.80 -1.80 4.26
N GLN A 165 -4.95 -2.81 3.97
CA GLN A 165 -5.25 -4.21 4.30
C GLN A 165 -5.47 -4.38 5.78
N GLU A 166 -4.47 -4.02 6.59
CA GLU A 166 -4.46 -4.16 8.03
C GLU A 166 -5.53 -3.31 8.74
N ASN A 167 -6.02 -2.28 8.05
CA ASN A 167 -7.09 -1.41 8.55
C ASN A 167 -8.47 -1.82 8.01
N ASN A 168 -8.56 -2.91 7.23
CA ASN A 168 -9.80 -3.45 6.65
C ASN A 168 -10.59 -2.42 5.83
N GLY A 169 -9.89 -1.63 5.00
CA GLY A 169 -10.51 -0.53 4.29
C GLY A 169 -9.92 -0.15 2.94
N VAL A 170 -10.60 0.78 2.30
CA VAL A 170 -10.19 1.39 1.03
C VAL A 170 -10.32 2.90 1.11
N VAL A 171 -9.33 3.60 0.56
CA VAL A 171 -9.32 5.06 0.45
C VAL A 171 -9.35 5.44 -1.02
N LEU A 172 -10.19 6.42 -1.39
CA LEU A 172 -10.22 7.05 -2.71
C LEU A 172 -9.64 8.46 -2.62
N ILE A 173 -8.72 8.77 -3.54
CA ILE A 173 -8.01 10.05 -3.59
C ILE A 173 -8.14 10.64 -4.99
N ASP A 174 -8.49 11.91 -5.08
CA ASP A 174 -8.37 12.69 -6.31
C ASP A 174 -6.93 13.16 -6.48
N LEU A 175 -6.23 12.70 -7.52
CA LEU A 175 -4.80 12.97 -7.72
C LEU A 175 -4.52 14.43 -8.11
N ALA A 176 -5.44 15.11 -8.77
CA ALA A 176 -5.25 16.50 -9.17
C ALA A 176 -5.27 17.44 -7.95
N THR A 177 -6.17 17.18 -7.01
CA THR A 177 -6.30 17.98 -5.77
C THR A 177 -5.54 17.38 -4.58
N ARG A 178 -5.12 16.12 -4.68
CA ARG A 178 -4.48 15.32 -3.61
C ARG A 178 -5.34 15.20 -2.36
N LYS A 179 -6.66 15.22 -2.54
CA LYS A 179 -7.63 15.12 -1.45
C LYS A 179 -8.23 13.72 -1.39
N ILE A 180 -8.38 13.20 -0.18
CA ILE A 180 -9.21 12.03 0.08
C ILE A 180 -10.66 12.40 -0.22
N THR A 181 -11.28 11.65 -1.13
CA THR A 181 -12.66 11.88 -1.57
C THR A 181 -13.64 10.91 -0.92
N LYS A 182 -13.18 9.72 -0.55
CA LYS A 182 -14.00 8.70 0.12
C LYS A 182 -13.12 7.73 0.89
N VAL A 183 -13.65 7.25 2.00
CA VAL A 183 -13.10 6.14 2.80
C VAL A 183 -14.24 5.18 3.11
N PHE A 184 -13.99 3.88 3.06
CA PHE A 184 -14.97 2.88 3.46
C PHE A 184 -14.30 1.59 3.92
N SER A 185 -14.87 0.97 4.95
CA SER A 185 -14.51 -0.38 5.35
C SER A 185 -15.06 -1.40 4.35
N VAL A 186 -14.33 -2.47 4.09
CA VAL A 186 -14.81 -3.60 3.31
C VAL A 186 -15.62 -4.61 4.16
N GLY A 187 -15.75 -4.32 5.44
CA GLY A 187 -16.54 -5.11 6.40
C GLY A 187 -15.96 -6.49 6.66
N ASN A 188 -16.78 -7.37 7.26
CA ASN A 188 -16.38 -8.71 7.66
C ASN A 188 -16.92 -9.78 6.73
N ALA A 189 -16.19 -10.89 6.64
CA ALA A 189 -16.66 -12.14 6.08
C ALA A 189 -17.32 -12.97 7.20
N LYS A 190 -18.64 -13.17 7.09
CA LYS A 190 -19.38 -14.06 7.98
C LYS A 190 -19.66 -15.37 7.27
N VAL A 191 -19.19 -16.47 7.83
CA VAL A 191 -19.44 -17.82 7.33
C VAL A 191 -19.88 -18.69 8.50
N THR A 192 -20.96 -19.43 8.31
CA THR A 192 -21.53 -20.35 9.32
C THR A 192 -21.59 -21.76 8.74
N GLY A 193 -21.82 -22.75 9.59
CA GLY A 193 -21.91 -24.14 9.15
C GLY A 193 -20.55 -24.71 8.69
N ILE A 194 -19.48 -24.31 9.32
CA ILE A 194 -18.12 -24.79 9.04
C ILE A 194 -17.51 -25.43 10.27
N ASP A 195 -16.58 -26.35 10.04
CA ASP A 195 -15.75 -26.93 11.09
C ASP A 195 -14.61 -25.96 11.44
N THR A 196 -14.64 -25.43 12.65
CA THR A 196 -13.64 -24.50 13.17
C THR A 196 -12.71 -25.12 14.22
N ALA A 197 -12.94 -26.39 14.60
CA ALA A 197 -12.16 -27.09 15.59
C ALA A 197 -11.16 -28.07 14.94
N LYS A 198 -9.91 -28.07 15.40
CA LYS A 198 -8.91 -29.02 14.97
C LYS A 198 -8.81 -30.15 16.01
N ASP A 199 -9.91 -30.92 16.15
CA ASP A 199 -10.06 -31.96 17.18
C ASP A 199 -10.19 -33.39 16.62
N GLY A 200 -10.03 -33.56 15.30
CA GLY A 200 -10.17 -34.85 14.61
C GLY A 200 -11.61 -35.31 14.39
N LYS A 201 -12.60 -34.44 14.63
CA LYS A 201 -14.02 -34.70 14.36
C LYS A 201 -14.56 -33.68 13.37
N PHE A 202 -15.50 -34.08 12.53
CA PHE A 202 -16.21 -33.16 11.65
C PHE A 202 -17.43 -32.57 12.38
N SER A 203 -17.43 -31.27 12.58
CA SER A 203 -18.58 -30.54 13.17
C SER A 203 -18.84 -29.26 12.38
N PHE A 204 -19.99 -29.21 11.70
CA PHE A 204 -20.39 -28.05 10.89
C PHE A 204 -21.25 -27.05 11.69
N THR A 205 -21.01 -26.92 12.99
CA THR A 205 -21.74 -26.01 13.89
C THR A 205 -21.00 -24.71 14.15
N GLY A 206 -19.75 -24.61 13.71
CA GLY A 206 -18.94 -23.42 13.88
C GLY A 206 -19.22 -22.31 12.86
N GLY A 207 -18.63 -21.16 13.11
CA GLY A 207 -18.67 -20.01 12.20
C GLY A 207 -17.48 -19.10 12.39
N ILE A 208 -17.27 -18.21 11.41
CA ILE A 208 -16.27 -17.14 11.47
C ILE A 208 -16.93 -15.79 11.19
N ASP A 209 -16.41 -14.76 11.83
CA ASP A 209 -16.70 -13.34 11.55
C ASP A 209 -15.34 -12.63 11.61
N LEU A 210 -14.74 -12.40 10.44
CA LEU A 210 -13.38 -11.88 10.32
C LEU A 210 -13.33 -10.70 9.37
N PRO A 211 -12.45 -9.70 9.61
CA PRO A 211 -12.15 -8.66 8.64
C PRO A 211 -11.83 -9.26 7.26
N ARG A 212 -12.19 -8.52 6.20
CA ARG A 212 -11.93 -8.99 4.83
C ARG A 212 -10.52 -8.70 4.34
N GLU A 213 -9.83 -7.76 4.96
CA GLU A 213 -8.44 -7.41 4.70
C GLU A 213 -8.14 -7.33 3.19
N PRO A 214 -8.45 -6.17 2.54
CA PRO A 214 -8.32 -6.01 1.10
C PRO A 214 -6.84 -5.98 0.69
N ASP A 215 -6.33 -7.04 0.09
CA ASP A 215 -4.94 -7.24 -0.33
C ASP A 215 -4.64 -6.56 -1.68
N ALA A 216 -5.55 -6.65 -2.64
CA ALA A 216 -5.36 -6.02 -3.94
C ALA A 216 -6.65 -5.42 -4.47
N LEU A 217 -6.52 -4.44 -5.36
CA LEU A 217 -7.65 -3.83 -6.04
C LEU A 217 -7.32 -3.43 -7.48
N ALA A 218 -8.37 -3.33 -8.30
CA ALA A 218 -8.24 -2.82 -9.66
C ALA A 218 -9.51 -2.09 -10.08
N TRP A 219 -9.37 -0.95 -10.72
CA TRP A 219 -10.48 -0.31 -11.42
C TRP A 219 -10.84 -1.11 -12.66
N ILE A 220 -12.09 -1.56 -12.74
CA ILE A 220 -12.66 -2.19 -13.95
C ILE A 220 -12.94 -1.11 -15.00
N ASP A 221 -13.54 -0.02 -14.54
CA ASP A 221 -13.78 1.21 -15.28
C ASP A 221 -13.76 2.42 -14.33
N ASP A 222 -14.27 3.57 -14.77
CA ASP A 222 -14.27 4.79 -13.94
C ASP A 222 -15.30 4.77 -12.79
N ARG A 223 -16.07 3.69 -12.61
CA ARG A 223 -17.15 3.57 -11.63
C ARG A 223 -17.06 2.32 -10.77
N TYR A 224 -16.51 1.24 -11.32
CA TYR A 224 -16.48 -0.07 -10.66
C TYR A 224 -15.05 -0.42 -10.27
N LEU A 225 -14.90 -0.75 -8.99
CA LEU A 225 -13.65 -1.19 -8.37
C LEU A 225 -13.80 -2.65 -7.94
N ALA A 226 -12.94 -3.52 -8.44
CA ALA A 226 -12.79 -4.87 -7.92
C ALA A 226 -11.79 -4.87 -6.77
N VAL A 227 -12.11 -5.60 -5.69
CA VAL A 227 -11.25 -5.74 -4.52
C VAL A 227 -11.07 -7.21 -4.22
N ARG A 228 -9.81 -7.66 -4.16
CA ARG A 228 -9.46 -9.01 -3.71
C ARG A 228 -9.34 -9.01 -2.20
N ARG A 229 -9.75 -10.10 -1.57
CA ARG A 229 -9.62 -10.35 -0.15
C ARG A 229 -8.51 -11.35 0.12
N HIS A 230 -7.77 -11.14 1.18
CA HIS A 230 -6.89 -12.15 1.74
C HIS A 230 -7.26 -12.38 3.21
N PRO A 231 -8.24 -13.25 3.53
CA PRO A 231 -8.55 -13.51 4.92
C PRO A 231 -7.34 -14.15 5.58
N ASP A 232 -6.68 -13.44 6.47
CA ASP A 232 -5.60 -14.03 7.27
C ASP A 232 -6.17 -15.00 8.31
N LEU A 233 -6.25 -16.26 7.92
CA LEU A 233 -6.63 -17.35 8.82
C LEU A 233 -5.58 -17.60 9.93
N ARG A 234 -4.40 -16.98 9.86
CA ARG A 234 -3.33 -17.16 10.85
C ARG A 234 -3.57 -16.35 12.12
N ARG A 235 -4.25 -15.21 12.05
CA ARG A 235 -4.61 -14.36 13.21
C ARG A 235 -5.48 -15.09 14.25
N ARG A 236 -6.10 -16.24 13.93
CA ARG A 236 -6.88 -17.05 14.87
C ARG A 236 -6.04 -17.88 15.85
N ARG A 237 -4.73 -17.93 15.72
CA ARG A 237 -3.88 -18.76 16.57
C ARG A 237 -3.25 -18.02 17.76
N ARG A 238 -3.79 -16.84 18.12
CA ARG A 238 -3.27 -16.05 19.23
C ARG A 238 -4.37 -15.63 20.20
#